data_dce9a5ca6948133377ba0fbc4d0372a1
#
_entry.id   dce9a5ca6948133377ba0fbc4d0372a1
#
_cell.length_a   1.000
_cell.length_b   1.000
_cell.length_c   1.000
_cell.angle_alpha   90.00
_cell.angle_beta   90.00
_cell.angle_gamma   90.00
#
_symmetry.space_group_name_H-M   'P 1'
#
loop_
_entity.id
_entity.type
_entity.pdbx_description
1 polymer ?
#
loop_
_entity_poly.entity_id
_entity_poly.type
_entity_poly.pdbx_seq_one_letter_code
_entity_poly.pdbx_strand_id
1 'polypeptide(L)'
;GLRVAPYSGCRLLRPQKELGLDEPDAPRIFEDFLESVGCTPVDYAFKQECCGSYISVSLPEAATEASYRILRAAQMNGAQAIAVTCPLCFYNMDKRQAQIREAYLDFPGLPVLFFTQLLAWALGVDKSELGLEEHAVPADALFDDKSQTEVTP
;
A
#
# COMPACT_ATOMS: atom_id res chain seq x y z
N GLY A 1 -8.80 7.22 12.59
CA GLY A 1 -7.51 6.70 12.17
C GLY A 1 -7.24 6.97 10.69
N LEU A 2 -5.97 6.88 10.29
CA LEU A 2 -5.56 7.00 8.89
C LEU A 2 -6.26 5.94 8.02
N ARG A 3 -6.86 6.35 6.92
CA ARG A 3 -7.57 5.45 6.00
C ARG A 3 -6.56 4.82 5.04
N VAL A 4 -6.24 3.54 5.23
CA VAL A 4 -5.20 2.83 4.49
C VAL A 4 -5.79 1.65 3.73
N ALA A 5 -5.51 1.57 2.43
CA ALA A 5 -5.87 0.42 1.62
C ALA A 5 -4.85 -0.72 1.82
N PRO A 6 -5.25 -1.90 2.29
CA PRO A 6 -4.35 -3.05 2.37
C PRO A 6 -4.07 -3.61 0.96
N TYR A 7 -2.81 -3.85 0.63
CA TYR A 7 -2.45 -4.50 -0.62
C TYR A 7 -1.63 -5.76 -0.35
N SER A 8 -2.29 -6.89 -0.39
CA SER A 8 -1.68 -8.20 -0.20
C SER A 8 -0.83 -8.64 -1.40
N GLY A 9 -1.21 -8.16 -2.58
CA GLY A 9 -0.55 -8.55 -3.82
C GLY A 9 -0.67 -10.05 -4.10
N CYS A 10 0.22 -10.55 -4.95
CA CYS A 10 0.13 -11.92 -5.41
C CYS A 10 0.87 -12.96 -4.53
N ARG A 11 1.77 -12.54 -3.62
CA ARG A 11 2.66 -13.47 -2.91
C ARG A 11 2.37 -13.65 -1.42
N LEU A 12 1.72 -12.72 -0.78
CA LEU A 12 1.45 -12.83 0.66
C LEU A 12 0.58 -14.06 0.98
N LEU A 13 -0.36 -14.39 0.10
CA LEU A 13 -1.34 -15.45 0.30
C LEU A 13 -1.09 -16.70 -0.56
N ARG A 14 -0.05 -16.70 -1.40
CA ARG A 14 0.22 -17.79 -2.34
C ARG A 14 1.70 -18.21 -2.32
N PRO A 15 1.99 -19.52 -2.36
CA PRO A 15 1.05 -20.65 -2.40
C PRO A 15 0.38 -20.89 -1.03
N GLN A 16 -0.94 -21.08 -1.05
CA GLN A 16 -1.75 -21.21 0.17
C GLN A 16 -1.36 -22.39 1.05
N LYS A 17 -1.12 -23.54 0.42
CA LYS A 17 -0.82 -24.80 1.13
C LYS A 17 0.44 -24.70 2.01
N GLU A 18 1.44 -23.94 1.54
CA GLU A 18 2.74 -23.80 2.19
C GLU A 18 2.74 -22.64 3.19
N LEU A 19 2.03 -21.57 2.89
CA LEU A 19 2.03 -20.37 3.74
C LEU A 19 0.99 -20.45 4.86
N GLY A 20 -0.24 -20.87 4.54
CA GLY A 20 -1.31 -21.04 5.53
C GLY A 20 -1.63 -19.79 6.36
N LEU A 21 -1.35 -18.61 5.80
CA LEU A 21 -1.43 -17.35 6.56
C LEU A 21 -2.86 -16.85 6.72
N ASP A 22 -3.71 -17.10 5.72
CA ASP A 22 -5.08 -16.57 5.69
C ASP A 22 -5.91 -17.26 4.60
N GLU A 23 -7.22 -16.98 4.58
CA GLU A 23 -8.13 -17.44 3.54
C GLU A 23 -7.93 -16.62 2.24
N PRO A 24 -7.50 -17.24 1.12
CA PRO A 24 -7.14 -16.48 -0.08
C PRO A 24 -8.31 -15.76 -0.73
N ASP A 25 -9.53 -16.27 -0.56
CA ASP A 25 -10.74 -15.72 -1.17
C ASP A 25 -11.32 -14.56 -0.36
N ALA A 26 -11.01 -14.50 0.93
CA ALA A 26 -11.48 -13.45 1.84
C ALA A 26 -10.42 -13.11 2.91
N PRO A 27 -9.23 -12.66 2.50
CA PRO A 27 -8.13 -12.41 3.42
C PRO A 27 -8.45 -11.24 4.35
N ARG A 28 -8.04 -11.38 5.62
CA ARG A 28 -8.19 -10.36 6.65
C ARG A 28 -6.89 -10.02 7.39
N ILE A 29 -5.85 -10.85 7.24
CA ILE A 29 -4.60 -10.68 7.99
C ILE A 29 -4.04 -9.27 7.89
N PHE A 30 -4.13 -8.64 6.72
CA PHE A 30 -3.58 -7.31 6.52
C PHE A 30 -4.54 -6.21 7.00
N GLU A 31 -5.83 -6.40 6.88
CA GLU A 31 -6.85 -5.54 7.47
C GLU A 31 -6.74 -5.56 9.00
N ASP A 32 -6.67 -6.73 9.60
CA ASP A 32 -6.53 -6.89 11.07
C ASP A 32 -5.21 -6.26 11.57
N PHE A 33 -4.12 -6.40 10.80
CA PHE A 33 -2.88 -5.69 11.09
C PHE A 33 -3.09 -4.17 11.07
N LEU A 34 -3.70 -3.60 10.03
CA LEU A 34 -3.95 -2.17 9.93
C LEU A 34 -4.80 -1.64 11.08
N GLU A 35 -5.84 -2.39 11.47
CA GLU A 35 -6.67 -2.07 12.63
C GLU A 35 -5.83 -2.08 13.91
N SER A 36 -4.95 -3.07 14.10
CA SER A 36 -4.10 -3.19 15.28
C SER A 36 -3.10 -2.04 15.46
N VAL A 37 -2.72 -1.39 14.38
CA VAL A 37 -1.83 -0.21 14.41
C VAL A 37 -2.60 1.12 14.33
N GLY A 38 -3.92 1.10 14.59
CA GLY A 38 -4.77 2.30 14.68
C GLY A 38 -5.19 2.89 13.34
N CYS A 39 -4.95 2.19 12.23
CA CYS A 39 -5.43 2.59 10.92
C CYS A 39 -6.87 2.10 10.66
N THR A 40 -7.55 2.73 9.74
CA THR A 40 -8.85 2.28 9.22
C THR A 40 -8.64 1.63 7.87
N PRO A 41 -8.77 0.30 7.74
CA PRO A 41 -8.61 -0.36 6.46
C PRO A 41 -9.71 0.04 5.47
N VAL A 42 -9.33 0.28 4.23
CA VAL A 42 -10.25 0.62 3.14
C VAL A 42 -10.43 -0.59 2.24
N ASP A 43 -11.65 -1.09 2.14
CA ASP A 43 -11.95 -2.18 1.20
C ASP A 43 -12.07 -1.65 -0.24
N TYR A 44 -11.49 -2.39 -1.18
CA TYR A 44 -11.47 -2.03 -2.59
C TYR A 44 -11.19 -3.25 -3.47
N ALA A 45 -11.55 -3.15 -4.73
CA ALA A 45 -11.20 -4.15 -5.73
C ALA A 45 -9.68 -4.14 -6.00
N PHE A 46 -9.15 -5.25 -6.52
CA PHE A 46 -7.76 -5.42 -6.95
C PHE A 46 -6.70 -5.54 -5.83
N LYS A 47 -7.09 -5.61 -4.56
CA LYS A 47 -6.13 -5.74 -3.44
C LYS A 47 -5.25 -7.00 -3.48
N GLN A 48 -5.63 -8.00 -4.28
CA GLN A 48 -4.90 -9.25 -4.51
C GLN A 48 -4.35 -9.38 -5.93
N GLU A 49 -4.59 -8.42 -6.80
CA GLU A 49 -4.08 -8.43 -8.17
C GLU A 49 -2.56 -8.22 -8.21
N CYS A 50 -1.92 -8.65 -9.28
CA CYS A 50 -0.49 -8.43 -9.44
C CYS A 50 -0.21 -6.99 -9.88
N CYS A 51 0.75 -6.33 -9.23
CA CYS A 51 1.21 -4.99 -9.63
C CYS A 51 2.02 -4.97 -10.94
N GLY A 52 2.27 -6.12 -11.56
CA GLY A 52 3.03 -6.23 -12.79
C GLY A 52 4.56 -6.21 -12.61
N SER A 53 5.10 -6.37 -11.39
CA SER A 53 6.55 -6.27 -11.17
C SER A 53 7.37 -7.27 -12.00
N TYR A 54 6.84 -8.45 -12.27
CA TYR A 54 7.54 -9.47 -13.07
C TYR A 54 7.67 -9.11 -14.55
N ILE A 55 6.76 -8.29 -15.06
CA ILE A 55 6.76 -7.87 -16.46
C ILE A 55 7.28 -6.43 -16.63
N SER A 56 7.70 -5.80 -15.55
CA SER A 56 8.02 -4.37 -15.54
C SER A 56 9.22 -3.98 -16.42
N VAL A 57 10.07 -4.93 -16.75
CA VAL A 57 11.21 -4.72 -17.67
C VAL A 57 10.82 -5.01 -19.13
N SER A 58 10.07 -6.09 -19.35
CA SER A 58 9.69 -6.53 -20.70
C SER A 58 8.46 -5.80 -21.26
N LEU A 59 7.52 -5.42 -20.42
CA LEU A 59 6.26 -4.77 -20.76
C LEU A 59 5.96 -3.63 -19.77
N PRO A 60 6.73 -2.53 -19.77
CA PRO A 60 6.62 -1.47 -18.77
C PRO A 60 5.25 -0.78 -18.77
N GLU A 61 4.61 -0.62 -19.93
CA GLU A 61 3.28 -0.02 -20.02
C GLU A 61 2.21 -0.89 -19.35
N ALA A 62 2.27 -2.21 -19.54
CA ALA A 62 1.35 -3.14 -18.87
C ALA A 62 1.54 -3.14 -17.36
N ALA A 63 2.78 -3.03 -16.87
CA ALA A 63 3.06 -2.89 -15.44
C ALA A 63 2.55 -1.55 -14.88
N THR A 64 2.67 -0.47 -15.65
CA THR A 64 2.14 0.86 -15.31
C THR A 64 0.61 0.82 -15.20
N GLU A 65 -0.07 0.21 -16.17
CA GLU A 65 -1.52 0.04 -16.15
C GLU A 65 -1.99 -0.81 -14.98
N ALA A 66 -1.33 -1.94 -14.71
CA ALA A 66 -1.66 -2.81 -13.57
C ALA A 66 -1.56 -2.06 -12.24
N SER A 67 -0.46 -1.31 -12.03
CA SER A 67 -0.27 -0.48 -10.84
C SER A 67 -1.30 0.64 -10.74
N TYR A 68 -1.62 1.32 -11.84
CA TYR A 68 -2.64 2.36 -11.89
C TYR A 68 -4.01 1.85 -11.46
N ARG A 69 -4.46 0.71 -11.98
CA ARG A 69 -5.77 0.11 -11.62
C ARG A 69 -5.90 -0.13 -10.12
N ILE A 70 -4.84 -0.65 -9.50
CA ILE A 70 -4.81 -0.90 -8.05
C ILE A 70 -4.89 0.41 -7.27
N LEU A 71 -4.00 1.36 -7.58
CA LEU A 71 -3.90 2.64 -6.89
C LEU A 71 -5.19 3.47 -7.06
N ARG A 72 -5.73 3.52 -8.29
CA ARG A 72 -6.96 4.25 -8.57
C ARG A 72 -8.16 3.68 -7.84
N ALA A 73 -8.28 2.34 -7.80
CA ALA A 73 -9.38 1.70 -7.06
C ALA A 73 -9.29 2.01 -5.56
N ALA A 74 -8.11 1.92 -4.95
CA ALA A 74 -7.91 2.29 -3.55
C ALA A 74 -8.30 3.77 -3.30
N GLN A 75 -7.82 4.69 -4.15
CA GLN A 75 -8.13 6.12 -4.05
C GLN A 75 -9.62 6.42 -4.18
N MET A 76 -10.29 5.82 -5.16
CA MET A 76 -11.74 6.04 -5.37
C MET A 76 -12.58 5.55 -4.20
N ASN A 77 -12.09 4.59 -3.42
CA ASN A 77 -12.71 4.12 -2.18
C ASN A 77 -12.30 4.94 -0.95
N GLY A 78 -11.58 6.05 -1.16
CA GLY A 78 -11.25 7.03 -0.12
C GLY A 78 -10.03 6.66 0.71
N ALA A 79 -9.12 5.84 0.20
CA ALA A 79 -7.82 5.63 0.83
C ALA A 79 -6.95 6.90 0.76
N GLN A 80 -6.27 7.20 1.86
CA GLN A 80 -5.26 8.26 1.96
C GLN A 80 -3.86 7.73 1.63
N ALA A 81 -3.67 6.43 1.78
CA ALA A 81 -2.46 5.70 1.39
C ALA A 81 -2.79 4.25 1.07
N ILE A 82 -1.86 3.56 0.41
CA ILE A 82 -1.90 2.11 0.25
C ILE A 82 -0.72 1.49 1.00
N ALA A 83 -0.96 0.42 1.76
CA ALA A 83 0.08 -0.30 2.48
C ALA A 83 0.48 -1.57 1.74
N VAL A 84 1.78 -1.81 1.65
CA VAL A 84 2.38 -2.95 0.94
C VAL A 84 3.32 -3.75 1.84
N THR A 85 3.51 -5.03 1.52
CA THR A 85 4.45 -5.94 2.20
C THR A 85 5.66 -6.31 1.33
N CYS A 86 5.59 -6.06 0.03
CA CYS A 86 6.58 -6.49 -0.95
C CYS A 86 7.36 -5.31 -1.52
N PRO A 87 8.72 -5.31 -1.46
CA PRO A 87 9.53 -4.22 -1.99
C PRO A 87 9.39 -4.02 -3.51
N LEU A 88 9.14 -5.08 -4.27
CA LEU A 88 8.90 -4.96 -5.71
C LEU A 88 7.55 -4.29 -6.00
N CYS A 89 6.54 -4.55 -5.16
CA CYS A 89 5.24 -3.86 -5.26
C CYS A 89 5.38 -2.40 -4.86
N PHE A 90 6.16 -2.10 -3.81
CA PHE A 90 6.48 -0.73 -3.44
C PHE A 90 7.11 0.01 -4.62
N TYR A 91 8.18 -0.54 -5.20
CA TYR A 91 8.84 0.09 -6.34
C TYR A 91 7.86 0.36 -7.49
N ASN A 92 7.07 -0.62 -7.88
CA ASN A 92 6.13 -0.47 -8.98
C ASN A 92 5.01 0.56 -8.70
N MET A 93 4.52 0.60 -7.48
CA MET A 93 3.37 1.45 -7.13
C MET A 93 3.81 2.84 -6.64
N ASP A 94 5.00 3.00 -6.07
CA ASP A 94 5.51 4.32 -5.67
C ASP A 94 6.33 4.97 -6.78
N LYS A 95 7.46 4.34 -7.18
CA LYS A 95 8.42 4.97 -8.10
C LYS A 95 7.87 5.17 -9.51
N ARG A 96 6.93 4.34 -9.96
CA ARG A 96 6.30 4.47 -11.28
C ARG A 96 5.12 5.42 -11.33
N GLN A 97 4.77 6.09 -10.25
CA GLN A 97 3.63 7.04 -10.29
C GLN A 97 3.90 8.26 -11.17
N ALA A 98 5.15 8.59 -11.46
CA ALA A 98 5.46 9.61 -12.49
C ALA A 98 4.90 9.18 -13.84
N GLN A 99 5.24 7.96 -14.29
CA GLN A 99 4.73 7.40 -15.56
C GLN A 99 3.21 7.21 -15.55
N ILE A 100 2.65 6.79 -14.42
CA ILE A 100 1.19 6.67 -14.25
C ILE A 100 0.52 8.02 -14.47
N ARG A 101 1.02 9.10 -13.88
CA ARG A 101 0.45 10.46 -14.03
C ARG A 101 0.63 11.04 -15.42
N GLU A 102 1.66 10.64 -16.14
CA GLU A 102 1.83 11.00 -17.56
C GLU A 102 0.78 10.32 -18.45
N ALA A 103 0.46 9.05 -18.15
CA ALA A 103 -0.52 8.28 -18.92
C ALA A 103 -1.99 8.57 -18.50
N TYR A 104 -2.22 8.92 -17.24
CA TYR A 104 -3.54 9.11 -16.63
C TYR A 104 -3.58 10.46 -15.89
N LEU A 105 -3.85 11.53 -16.63
CA LEU A 105 -3.75 12.93 -16.17
C LEU A 105 -4.70 13.28 -15.01
N ASP A 106 -5.77 12.52 -14.83
CA ASP A 106 -6.75 12.69 -13.75
C ASP A 106 -6.36 11.97 -12.44
N PHE A 107 -5.21 11.27 -12.43
CA PHE A 107 -4.71 10.59 -11.25
C PHE A 107 -3.73 11.48 -10.47
N PRO A 108 -4.09 11.97 -9.28
CA PRO A 108 -3.23 12.90 -8.51
C PRO A 108 -2.05 12.20 -7.82
N GLY A 109 -2.05 10.88 -7.78
CA GLY A 109 -1.15 10.08 -6.99
C GLY A 109 -1.79 9.57 -5.69
N LEU A 110 -1.17 8.55 -5.10
CA LEU A 110 -1.55 8.00 -3.80
C LEU A 110 -0.27 7.55 -3.09
N PRO A 111 0.03 8.02 -1.86
CA PRO A 111 1.18 7.56 -1.10
C PRO A 111 1.18 6.04 -0.92
N VAL A 112 2.34 5.42 -1.09
CA VAL A 112 2.54 3.98 -0.88
C VAL A 112 3.44 3.80 0.33
N LEU A 113 3.00 3.02 1.31
CA LEU A 113 3.71 2.81 2.58
C LEU A 113 4.08 1.34 2.75
N PHE A 114 5.24 1.07 3.31
CA PHE A 114 5.50 -0.26 3.86
C PHE A 114 4.71 -0.45 5.16
N PHE A 115 4.19 -1.64 5.38
CA PHE A 115 3.51 -1.98 6.63
C PHE A 115 4.40 -1.73 7.86
N THR A 116 5.72 -1.88 7.74
CA THR A 116 6.67 -1.63 8.81
C THR A 116 6.79 -0.14 9.18
N GLN A 117 6.53 0.79 8.26
CA GLN A 117 6.49 2.23 8.57
C GLN A 117 5.27 2.57 9.43
N LEU A 118 4.12 1.98 9.14
CA LEU A 118 2.91 2.12 9.96
C LEU A 118 3.10 1.50 11.34
N LEU A 119 3.73 0.32 11.41
CA LEU A 119 4.06 -0.33 12.68
C LEU A 119 5.03 0.52 13.51
N ALA A 120 6.11 1.01 12.90
CA ALA A 120 7.10 1.85 13.57
C ALA A 120 6.46 3.14 14.12
N TRP A 121 5.61 3.78 13.33
CA TRP A 121 4.85 4.96 13.75
C TRP A 121 3.93 4.65 14.95
N ALA A 122 3.18 3.56 14.88
CA ALA A 122 2.29 3.13 15.97
C ALA A 122 3.05 2.81 17.26
N LEU A 123 4.29 2.34 17.17
CA LEU A 123 5.19 2.10 18.29
C LEU A 123 5.90 3.37 18.79
N GLY A 124 5.63 4.53 18.21
CA GLY A 124 6.15 5.83 18.65
C GLY A 124 7.51 6.22 18.07
N VAL A 125 7.97 5.55 17.01
CA VAL A 125 9.18 5.96 16.28
C VAL A 125 8.96 7.34 15.67
N ASP A 126 9.97 8.19 15.72
CA ASP A 126 9.89 9.54 15.16
C ASP A 126 9.72 9.49 13.63
N LYS A 127 8.94 10.43 13.11
CA LYS A 127 8.66 10.53 11.67
C LYS A 127 9.94 10.62 10.82
N SER A 128 10.97 11.28 11.32
CA SER A 128 12.27 11.42 10.65
C SER A 128 13.03 10.11 10.44
N GLU A 129 12.67 9.06 11.20
CA GLU A 129 13.31 7.73 11.13
C GLU A 129 12.53 6.75 10.23
N LEU A 130 11.41 7.18 9.66
CA LEU A 130 10.55 6.31 8.85
C LEU A 130 11.02 6.21 7.38
N GLY A 131 12.02 6.97 6.95
CA GLY A 131 12.52 6.97 5.57
C GLY A 131 11.52 7.51 4.55
N LEU A 132 10.65 8.45 4.95
CA LEU A 132 9.60 9.00 4.08
C LEU A 132 10.16 9.84 2.94
N GLU A 133 11.36 10.37 3.08
CA GLU A 133 12.08 11.12 2.05
C GLU A 133 12.43 10.29 0.81
N GLU A 134 12.45 8.97 0.95
CA GLU A 134 12.73 8.05 -0.16
C GLU A 134 11.49 7.77 -1.04
N HIS A 135 10.31 8.25 -0.64
CA HIS A 135 9.08 8.03 -1.40
C HIS A 135 8.99 8.97 -2.61
N ALA A 136 8.51 8.46 -3.74
CA ALA A 136 8.26 9.27 -4.93
C ALA A 136 6.99 10.13 -4.79
N VAL A 137 6.01 9.65 -4.03
CA VAL A 137 4.82 10.41 -3.66
C VAL A 137 4.94 10.77 -2.17
N PRO A 138 4.99 12.08 -1.82
CA PRO A 138 5.15 12.51 -0.45
C PRO A 138 4.11 11.91 0.49
N ALA A 139 4.57 11.39 1.62
CA ALA A 139 3.72 10.78 2.65
C ALA A 139 3.80 11.50 4.01
N ASP A 140 4.66 12.51 4.15
CA ASP A 140 4.95 13.20 5.42
C ASP A 140 3.72 13.71 6.13
N ALA A 141 2.78 14.32 5.39
CA ALA A 141 1.56 14.88 5.94
C ALA A 141 0.64 13.84 6.61
N LEU A 142 0.78 12.56 6.27
CA LEU A 142 0.01 11.49 6.87
C LEU A 142 0.44 11.19 8.32
N PHE A 143 1.64 11.61 8.69
CA PHE A 143 2.27 11.36 9.98
C PHE A 143 2.37 12.62 10.87
N ASP A 144 1.64 13.67 10.55
CA ASP A 144 1.66 14.91 11.35
C ASP A 144 0.75 14.83 12.59
N ASP A 145 -0.29 14.00 12.55
CA ASP A 145 -1.25 13.83 13.65
C ASP A 145 -1.09 12.47 14.34
N LYS A 146 -0.37 12.45 15.46
CA LYS A 146 -0.16 11.26 16.29
C LYS A 146 -1.45 10.67 16.90
N SER A 147 -2.53 11.44 16.97
CA SER A 147 -3.82 10.94 17.49
C SER A 147 -4.47 9.89 16.58
N GLN A 148 -3.97 9.75 15.35
CA GLN A 148 -4.54 8.83 14.35
C GLN A 148 -4.08 7.37 14.49
N THR A 149 -3.07 7.10 15.33
CA THR A 149 -2.46 5.76 15.48
C THR A 149 -2.20 5.37 16.93
N GLU A 150 -3.01 5.83 17.89
CA GLU A 150 -2.89 5.32 19.26
C GLU A 150 -3.31 3.87 19.31
N VAL A 151 -2.33 2.99 19.51
CA VAL A 151 -2.56 1.58 19.83
C VAL A 151 -3.24 1.54 21.21
N THR A 152 -4.52 1.23 21.23
CA THR A 152 -5.21 0.94 22.49
C THR A 152 -4.72 -0.44 22.97
N PRO A 153 -4.16 -0.54 24.18
CA PRO A 153 -3.65 -1.80 24.73
C PRO A 153 -4.75 -2.82 24.96
#